data_8b9906f0592debd8a690994db57e80ac
#
_entry.id   8b9906f0592debd8a690994db57e80ac
#
_cell.length_a   1.000
_cell.length_b   1.000
_cell.length_c   1.000
_cell.angle_alpha   90.00
_cell.angle_beta   90.00
_cell.angle_gamma   90.00
#
_symmetry.space_group_name_H-M   'P 1'
#
loop_
_entity.id
_entity.type
_entity.pdbx_description
1 polymer ?
#
loop_
_entity_poly.entity_id
_entity_poly.type
_entity_poly.pdbx_seq_one_letter_code
_entity_poly.pdbx_strand_id
1 'polypeptide(L)'
;MKKIFLVCNAHLDPVWLWQRAEGMAEAMATFRIATDFCEKYNGFVFNHNESVLYEWVMENEPELFERIKCLVKQGKWRIMSGWYLQPDVVMPSGESIIRQIRVGNEFFREHFGEIPKTAIGFDAFGHSRGLVQILKKCGYDNYAYLRPRDKVCGPFIWEGFDGSKINTLKLYEWYNTPKGEAVKRIESYVKDFPDREVNCVTWGIGNHGGGPSEKDFLDITEFADNCKDFEFIHADLIHILMNLIKLN
;
A
#
# COMPACT_ATOMS: atom_id res chain seq x y z
N MET A 1 -23.37 10.39 0.82
CA MET A 1 -23.07 9.11 0.18
C MET A 1 -21.83 8.55 0.87
N LYS A 2 -21.89 7.31 1.33
CA LYS A 2 -20.75 6.65 1.98
C LYS A 2 -19.61 6.46 0.98
N LYS A 3 -18.35 6.44 1.46
CA LYS A 3 -17.19 6.33 0.59
C LYS A 3 -16.49 4.98 0.74
N ILE A 4 -16.08 4.40 -0.38
CA ILE A 4 -15.20 3.24 -0.43
C ILE A 4 -13.93 3.62 -1.16
N PHE A 5 -12.85 3.72 -0.41
CA PHE A 5 -11.52 3.92 -0.97
C PHE A 5 -10.92 2.57 -1.37
N LEU A 6 -10.56 2.47 -2.64
CA LEU A 6 -9.98 1.29 -3.26
C LEU A 6 -8.47 1.47 -3.38
N VAL A 7 -7.71 0.68 -2.64
CA VAL A 7 -6.25 0.69 -2.69
C VAL A 7 -5.77 -0.48 -3.52
N CYS A 8 -5.52 -0.23 -4.81
CA CYS A 8 -4.87 -1.21 -5.66
C CYS A 8 -3.39 -1.28 -5.35
N ASN A 9 -2.89 -2.48 -5.05
CA ASN A 9 -1.48 -2.70 -4.73
C ASN A 9 -1.02 -4.10 -5.15
N ALA A 10 0.30 -4.32 -5.10
CA ALA A 10 0.89 -5.64 -5.13
C ALA A 10 1.82 -5.78 -3.93
N HIS A 11 1.73 -6.88 -3.21
CA HIS A 11 2.72 -7.27 -2.22
C HIS A 11 3.67 -8.26 -2.88
N LEU A 12 4.93 -7.91 -2.97
CA LEU A 12 5.95 -8.70 -3.65
C LEU A 12 7.09 -9.00 -2.69
N ASP A 13 7.28 -10.27 -2.40
CA ASP A 13 8.46 -10.72 -1.66
C ASP A 13 9.64 -10.84 -2.64
N PRO A 14 10.71 -10.03 -2.51
CA PRO A 14 11.87 -10.09 -3.41
C PRO A 14 12.56 -11.47 -3.41
N VAL A 15 12.51 -12.12 -2.27
CA VAL A 15 13.02 -13.49 -2.06
C VAL A 15 12.13 -14.15 -1.00
N TRP A 16 11.65 -15.37 -1.25
CA TRP A 16 10.92 -16.19 -0.28
C TRP A 16 11.11 -17.68 -0.58
N LEU A 17 10.12 -18.35 -1.21
CA LEU A 17 10.24 -19.72 -1.72
C LEU A 17 10.91 -19.78 -3.12
N TRP A 18 11.39 -18.66 -3.57
CA TRP A 18 12.09 -18.44 -4.84
C TRP A 18 13.33 -17.59 -4.64
N GLN A 19 14.19 -17.59 -5.66
CA GLN A 19 15.44 -16.84 -5.65
C GLN A 19 15.24 -15.39 -6.12
N ARG A 20 16.23 -14.55 -5.87
CA ARG A 20 16.23 -13.12 -6.25
C ARG A 20 15.88 -12.90 -7.74
N ALA A 21 16.39 -13.75 -8.64
CA ALA A 21 16.15 -13.60 -10.08
C ALA A 21 14.67 -13.75 -10.44
N GLU A 22 13.96 -14.67 -9.80
CA GLU A 22 12.52 -14.87 -9.98
C GLU A 22 11.74 -13.72 -9.38
N GLY A 23 12.06 -13.29 -8.15
CA GLY A 23 11.42 -12.13 -7.53
C GLY A 23 11.62 -10.84 -8.33
N MET A 24 12.80 -10.67 -8.95
CA MET A 24 13.08 -9.54 -9.85
C MET A 24 12.24 -9.61 -11.13
N ALA A 25 12.11 -10.79 -11.74
CA ALA A 25 11.28 -10.97 -12.93
C ALA A 25 9.80 -10.64 -12.66
N GLU A 26 9.28 -11.07 -11.51
CA GLU A 26 7.91 -10.79 -11.08
C GLU A 26 7.68 -9.31 -10.77
N ALA A 27 8.67 -8.64 -10.15
CA ALA A 27 8.60 -7.20 -9.91
C ALA A 27 8.52 -6.42 -11.23
N MET A 28 9.37 -6.77 -12.20
CA MET A 28 9.33 -6.17 -13.54
C MET A 28 8.00 -6.37 -14.23
N ALA A 29 7.47 -7.61 -14.23
CA ALA A 29 6.18 -7.93 -14.83
C ALA A 29 5.04 -7.12 -14.18
N THR A 30 5.02 -7.07 -12.85
CA THR A 30 4.03 -6.31 -12.08
C THR A 30 4.10 -4.81 -12.39
N PHE A 31 5.31 -4.24 -12.43
CA PHE A 31 5.48 -2.81 -12.66
C PHE A 31 5.10 -2.41 -14.09
N ARG A 32 5.41 -3.25 -15.10
CA ARG A 32 4.93 -3.04 -16.48
C ARG A 32 3.40 -3.01 -16.53
N ILE A 33 2.74 -4.05 -15.97
CA ILE A 33 1.28 -4.14 -15.98
C ILE A 33 0.65 -2.94 -15.25
N ALA A 34 1.15 -2.59 -14.07
CA ALA A 34 0.63 -1.46 -13.30
C ALA A 34 0.82 -0.12 -14.03
N THR A 35 1.97 0.07 -14.70
CA THR A 35 2.24 1.25 -15.53
C THR A 35 1.24 1.36 -16.69
N ASP A 36 1.05 0.27 -17.42
CA ASP A 36 0.09 0.23 -18.54
C ASP A 36 -1.35 0.51 -18.06
N PHE A 37 -1.74 0.03 -16.89
CA PHE A 37 -3.04 0.34 -16.28
C PHE A 37 -3.18 1.81 -15.93
N CYS A 38 -2.17 2.41 -15.28
CA CYS A 38 -2.18 3.82 -14.93
C CYS A 38 -2.28 4.74 -16.17
N GLU A 39 -1.71 4.32 -17.30
CA GLU A 39 -1.78 5.06 -18.56
C GLU A 39 -3.12 4.84 -19.27
N LYS A 40 -3.63 3.61 -19.28
CA LYS A 40 -4.85 3.21 -19.99
C LYS A 40 -6.12 3.71 -19.33
N TYR A 41 -6.20 3.62 -18.00
CA TYR A 41 -7.45 3.87 -17.26
C TYR A 41 -7.41 5.18 -16.48
N ASN A 42 -8.33 6.09 -16.83
CA ASN A 42 -8.51 7.33 -16.08
C ASN A 42 -9.09 7.03 -14.70
N GLY A 43 -8.57 7.72 -13.68
CA GLY A 43 -9.02 7.54 -12.30
C GLY A 43 -8.41 6.33 -11.58
N PHE A 44 -7.71 5.44 -12.28
CA PHE A 44 -6.99 4.35 -11.65
C PHE A 44 -5.74 4.87 -10.92
N VAL A 45 -5.49 4.37 -9.71
CA VAL A 45 -4.30 4.67 -8.91
C VAL A 45 -3.67 3.36 -8.44
N PHE A 46 -2.40 3.18 -8.74
CA PHE A 46 -1.61 2.08 -8.24
C PHE A 46 -0.75 2.52 -7.05
N ASN A 47 -0.60 1.65 -6.06
CA ASN A 47 0.16 1.90 -4.84
C ASN A 47 1.25 0.85 -4.67
N HIS A 48 2.49 1.30 -4.48
CA HIS A 48 3.59 0.38 -4.18
C HIS A 48 4.61 1.03 -3.23
N ASN A 49 5.32 0.19 -2.49
CA ASN A 49 6.41 0.55 -1.58
C ASN A 49 7.72 -0.17 -2.01
N GLU A 50 8.74 -0.20 -1.13
CA GLU A 50 9.99 -0.96 -1.27
C GLU A 50 10.89 -0.50 -2.39
N SER A 51 11.81 0.39 -2.05
CA SER A 51 12.71 1.01 -3.04
C SER A 51 13.60 0.01 -3.78
N VAL A 52 13.92 -1.14 -3.18
CA VAL A 52 14.72 -2.20 -3.84
C VAL A 52 14.09 -2.69 -5.15
N LEU A 53 12.75 -2.73 -5.23
CA LEU A 53 12.07 -3.16 -6.45
C LEU A 53 12.14 -2.07 -7.53
N TYR A 54 12.09 -0.80 -7.13
CA TYR A 54 12.31 0.33 -8.05
C TYR A 54 13.76 0.41 -8.52
N GLU A 55 14.75 0.09 -7.64
CA GLU A 55 16.16 -0.04 -8.05
C GLU A 55 16.33 -1.07 -9.16
N TRP A 56 15.70 -2.24 -9.00
CA TRP A 56 15.76 -3.28 -10.03
C TRP A 56 15.13 -2.84 -11.35
N VAL A 57 14.02 -2.11 -11.31
CA VAL A 57 13.40 -1.56 -12.53
C VAL A 57 14.29 -0.50 -13.15
N MET A 58 14.88 0.39 -12.35
CA MET A 58 15.80 1.42 -12.83
C MET A 58 17.03 0.82 -13.52
N GLU A 59 17.60 -0.25 -12.95
CA GLU A 59 18.79 -0.92 -13.48
C GLU A 59 18.51 -1.72 -14.76
N ASN A 60 17.35 -2.36 -14.89
CA ASN A 60 17.07 -3.32 -15.95
C ASN A 60 16.10 -2.79 -17.02
N GLU A 61 15.24 -1.85 -16.68
CA GLU A 61 14.24 -1.23 -17.55
C GLU A 61 14.15 0.29 -17.32
N PRO A 62 15.17 1.05 -17.64
CA PRO A 62 15.23 2.49 -17.36
C PRO A 62 14.08 3.27 -18.01
N GLU A 63 13.61 2.87 -19.18
CA GLU A 63 12.44 3.49 -19.83
C GLU A 63 11.16 3.29 -19.03
N LEU A 64 10.95 2.10 -18.47
CA LEU A 64 9.82 1.83 -17.57
C LEU A 64 9.93 2.68 -16.31
N PHE A 65 11.14 2.81 -15.75
CA PHE A 65 11.36 3.64 -14.57
C PHE A 65 10.99 5.11 -14.81
N GLU A 66 11.35 5.68 -15.95
CA GLU A 66 10.96 7.05 -16.31
C GLU A 66 9.43 7.20 -16.51
N ARG A 67 8.75 6.21 -17.09
CA ARG A 67 7.28 6.18 -17.15
C ARG A 67 6.67 6.22 -15.76
N ILE A 68 7.17 5.41 -14.83
CA ILE A 68 6.71 5.40 -13.43
C ILE A 68 6.92 6.77 -12.77
N LYS A 69 8.07 7.41 -12.97
CA LYS A 69 8.32 8.78 -12.45
C LYS A 69 7.29 9.79 -12.98
N CYS A 70 6.93 9.69 -14.26
CA CYS A 70 5.87 10.53 -14.83
C CYS A 70 4.51 10.27 -14.16
N LEU A 71 4.17 9.00 -13.92
CA LEU A 71 2.91 8.61 -13.29
C LEU A 71 2.85 9.05 -11.81
N VAL A 72 3.97 9.00 -11.09
CA VAL A 72 4.06 9.54 -9.73
C VAL A 72 3.76 11.04 -9.72
N LYS A 73 4.39 11.82 -10.63
CA LYS A 73 4.11 13.26 -10.78
C LYS A 73 2.65 13.56 -11.13
N GLN A 74 1.99 12.69 -11.89
CA GLN A 74 0.57 12.81 -12.24
C GLN A 74 -0.37 12.35 -11.13
N GLY A 75 0.16 11.73 -10.07
CA GLY A 75 -0.64 11.17 -8.98
C GLY A 75 -1.37 9.87 -9.30
N LYS A 76 -1.03 9.22 -10.42
CA LYS A 76 -1.59 7.94 -10.83
C LYS A 76 -0.85 6.74 -10.24
N TRP A 77 0.38 6.94 -9.80
CA TRP A 77 1.18 6.00 -9.05
C TRP A 77 1.59 6.62 -7.72
N ARG A 78 1.37 5.92 -6.62
CA ARG A 78 1.66 6.40 -5.27
C ARG A 78 2.75 5.57 -4.61
N ILE A 79 3.75 6.25 -4.06
CA ILE A 79 4.76 5.63 -3.21
C ILE A 79 4.14 5.46 -1.82
N MET A 80 3.69 4.25 -1.55
CA MET A 80 2.87 3.95 -0.38
C MET A 80 3.65 3.98 0.93
N SER A 81 4.98 3.73 0.88
CA SER A 81 5.86 3.74 2.04
C SER A 81 7.32 3.94 1.62
N GLY A 82 8.16 4.35 2.56
CA GLY A 82 9.58 4.64 2.34
C GLY A 82 10.56 3.55 2.78
N TRP A 83 10.15 2.30 2.88
CA TRP A 83 11.06 1.19 3.16
C TRP A 83 12.02 0.92 2.00
N TYR A 84 13.26 0.53 2.32
CA TYR A 84 14.10 -0.16 1.34
C TYR A 84 13.47 -1.51 0.97
N LEU A 85 13.19 -2.31 2.01
CA LEU A 85 12.38 -3.53 1.97
C LEU A 85 11.46 -3.53 3.18
N GLN A 86 10.19 -3.87 3.03
CA GLN A 86 9.24 -3.94 4.14
C GLN A 86 9.72 -4.96 5.19
N PRO A 87 10.11 -4.52 6.39
CA PRO A 87 10.68 -5.41 7.39
C PRO A 87 9.60 -6.18 8.16
N ASP A 88 9.96 -7.35 8.67
CA ASP A 88 9.33 -7.86 9.88
C ASP A 88 9.78 -7.01 11.07
N VAL A 89 8.86 -6.22 11.61
CA VAL A 89 9.20 -5.15 12.58
C VAL A 89 9.39 -5.62 14.02
N VAL A 90 9.38 -6.93 14.27
CA VAL A 90 9.67 -7.51 15.60
C VAL A 90 10.97 -8.32 15.64
N MET A 91 11.44 -8.83 14.51
CA MET A 91 12.66 -9.64 14.44
C MET A 91 13.95 -8.82 14.32
N PRO A 92 14.02 -7.78 13.44
CA PRO A 92 15.22 -6.97 13.30
C PRO A 92 15.46 -6.05 14.49
N SER A 93 16.71 -5.65 14.67
CA SER A 93 17.04 -4.60 15.64
C SER A 93 16.47 -3.24 15.22
N GLY A 94 16.29 -2.33 16.19
CA GLY A 94 15.86 -0.96 15.89
C GLY A 94 16.79 -0.24 14.91
N GLU A 95 18.10 -0.48 14.99
CA GLU A 95 19.09 0.06 14.04
C GLU A 95 18.86 -0.47 12.62
N SER A 96 18.55 -1.75 12.46
CA SER A 96 18.21 -2.33 11.15
C SER A 96 16.97 -1.68 10.56
N ILE A 97 15.93 -1.47 11.36
CA ILE A 97 14.70 -0.78 10.94
C ILE A 97 15.01 0.67 10.50
N ILE A 98 15.82 1.41 11.26
CA ILE A 98 16.22 2.78 10.91
C ILE A 98 16.98 2.80 9.57
N ARG A 99 17.84 1.82 9.32
CA ARG A 99 18.58 1.71 8.04
C ARG A 99 17.64 1.42 6.87
N GLN A 100 16.67 0.54 7.03
CA GLN A 100 15.64 0.29 6.00
C GLN A 100 14.90 1.59 5.63
N ILE A 101 14.52 2.37 6.64
CA ILE A 101 13.86 3.67 6.43
C ILE A 101 14.80 4.66 5.73
N ARG A 102 16.04 4.78 6.22
CA ARG A 102 16.98 5.75 5.68
C ARG A 102 17.29 5.52 4.21
N VAL A 103 17.64 4.28 3.86
CA VAL A 103 18.00 3.93 2.49
C VAL A 103 16.81 4.10 1.55
N GLY A 104 15.63 3.62 1.95
CA GLY A 104 14.44 3.76 1.13
C GLY A 104 14.00 5.23 0.95
N ASN A 105 13.98 6.02 2.01
CA ASN A 105 13.66 7.45 1.92
C ASN A 105 14.68 8.24 1.09
N GLU A 106 15.97 7.88 1.15
CA GLU A 106 17.01 8.51 0.34
C GLU A 106 16.79 8.25 -1.14
N PHE A 107 16.48 7.00 -1.51
CA PHE A 107 16.12 6.63 -2.87
C PHE A 107 14.90 7.40 -3.38
N PHE A 108 13.79 7.42 -2.63
CA PHE A 108 12.58 8.11 -3.08
C PHE A 108 12.77 9.62 -3.17
N ARG A 109 13.51 10.23 -2.26
CA ARG A 109 13.86 11.65 -2.33
C ARG A 109 14.69 11.96 -3.58
N GLU A 110 15.69 11.14 -3.90
CA GLU A 110 16.59 11.36 -5.03
C GLU A 110 15.88 11.23 -6.37
N HIS A 111 15.10 10.15 -6.52
CA HIS A 111 14.53 9.81 -7.82
C HIS A 111 13.11 10.34 -8.06
N PHE A 112 12.33 10.58 -7.01
CA PHE A 112 10.94 11.03 -7.09
C PHE A 112 10.70 12.41 -6.45
N GLY A 113 11.66 12.94 -5.71
CA GLY A 113 11.56 14.25 -5.07
C GLY A 113 10.69 14.30 -3.83
N GLU A 114 10.28 13.13 -3.31
CA GLU A 114 9.41 13.04 -2.14
C GLU A 114 9.90 12.03 -1.11
N ILE A 115 9.51 12.23 0.15
CA ILE A 115 9.71 11.28 1.24
C ILE A 115 8.33 10.86 1.75
N PRO A 116 7.97 9.58 1.64
CA PRO A 116 6.68 9.09 2.13
C PRO A 116 6.49 9.38 3.63
N LYS A 117 5.29 9.78 4.02
CA LYS A 117 4.92 10.07 5.42
C LYS A 117 4.12 8.96 6.08
N THR A 118 3.83 7.91 5.35
CA THR A 118 3.15 6.72 5.84
C THR A 118 4.09 5.53 5.75
N ALA A 119 4.26 4.80 6.85
CA ALA A 119 4.88 3.48 6.84
C ALA A 119 3.80 2.41 6.78
N ILE A 120 4.12 1.26 6.19
CA ILE A 120 3.20 0.11 6.15
C ILE A 120 3.85 -1.13 6.73
N GLY A 121 3.01 -2.06 7.24
CA GLY A 121 3.41 -3.37 7.72
C GLY A 121 2.33 -4.40 7.38
N PHE A 122 2.16 -4.71 6.08
CA PHE A 122 1.05 -5.53 5.65
C PHE A 122 1.25 -7.01 5.99
N ASP A 123 2.44 -7.53 5.82
CA ASP A 123 2.74 -8.93 6.13
C ASP A 123 3.66 -9.12 7.35
N ALA A 124 3.94 -8.07 8.10
CA ALA A 124 4.70 -8.16 9.34
C ALA A 124 3.97 -9.02 10.38
N PHE A 125 4.69 -9.94 11.05
CA PHE A 125 4.12 -10.95 11.94
C PHE A 125 3.96 -10.47 13.39
N GLY A 126 3.95 -9.19 13.60
CA GLY A 126 3.73 -8.52 14.87
C GLY A 126 4.20 -7.07 14.80
N HIS A 127 3.83 -6.28 15.83
CA HIS A 127 4.17 -4.85 15.88
C HIS A 127 4.54 -4.48 17.30
N SER A 128 5.80 -4.06 17.51
CA SER A 128 6.25 -3.64 18.84
C SER A 128 5.87 -2.18 19.10
N ARG A 129 5.55 -1.87 20.36
CA ARG A 129 5.31 -0.49 20.80
C ARG A 129 6.54 0.42 20.57
N GLY A 130 7.75 -0.16 20.58
CA GLY A 130 9.00 0.54 20.27
C GLY A 130 9.10 1.02 18.82
N LEU A 131 8.36 0.41 17.88
CA LEU A 131 8.32 0.84 16.49
C LEU A 131 7.81 2.27 16.35
N VAL A 132 6.84 2.69 17.17
CA VAL A 132 6.21 4.02 17.09
C VAL A 132 7.25 5.14 17.22
N GLN A 133 8.14 5.05 18.20
CA GLN A 133 9.19 6.06 18.40
C GLN A 133 10.19 6.07 17.24
N ILE A 134 10.51 4.91 16.66
CA ILE A 134 11.40 4.82 15.49
C ILE A 134 10.75 5.52 14.31
N LEU A 135 9.53 5.15 13.96
CA LEU A 135 8.80 5.75 12.84
C LEU A 135 8.66 7.27 13.02
N LYS A 136 8.21 7.72 14.20
CA LYS A 136 8.00 9.15 14.43
C LYS A 136 9.30 9.96 14.35
N LYS A 137 10.40 9.46 14.93
CA LYS A 137 11.71 10.11 14.84
C LYS A 137 12.34 10.05 13.45
N CYS A 138 11.96 9.07 12.64
CA CYS A 138 12.34 9.01 11.22
C CYS A 138 11.44 9.87 10.30
N GLY A 139 10.47 10.60 10.86
CA GLY A 139 9.66 11.57 10.14
C GLY A 139 8.37 11.03 9.55
N TYR A 140 7.93 9.84 9.95
CA TYR A 140 6.61 9.32 9.60
C TYR A 140 5.52 9.91 10.50
N ASP A 141 4.38 10.19 9.92
CA ASP A 141 3.19 10.68 10.60
C ASP A 141 2.12 9.60 10.73
N ASN A 142 2.18 8.58 9.87
CA ASN A 142 1.17 7.55 9.76
C ASN A 142 1.78 6.15 9.67
N TYR A 143 1.02 5.17 10.18
CA TYR A 143 1.33 3.74 10.02
C TYR A 143 0.08 2.97 9.63
N ALA A 144 0.16 2.12 8.61
CA ALA A 144 -0.92 1.22 8.24
C ALA A 144 -0.45 -0.22 8.31
N TYR A 145 -1.26 -1.09 8.91
CA TYR A 145 -0.92 -2.50 9.06
C TYR A 145 -2.15 -3.40 8.99
N LEU A 146 -1.90 -4.70 8.88
CA LEU A 146 -2.97 -5.66 8.69
C LEU A 146 -2.99 -6.76 9.76
N ARG A 147 -1.85 -7.35 10.09
CA ARG A 147 -1.80 -8.45 11.09
C ARG A 147 -1.77 -7.91 12.53
N PRO A 148 -2.37 -8.60 13.52
CA PRO A 148 -3.20 -9.79 13.35
C PRO A 148 -4.54 -9.47 12.72
N ARG A 149 -5.05 -10.39 11.91
CA ARG A 149 -6.35 -10.23 11.26
C ARG A 149 -7.47 -10.54 12.24
N ASP A 150 -8.25 -9.56 12.59
CA ASP A 150 -9.43 -9.66 13.46
C ASP A 150 -10.43 -8.54 13.12
N LYS A 151 -11.60 -8.53 13.76
CA LYS A 151 -12.63 -7.49 13.55
C LYS A 151 -12.32 -6.16 14.24
N VAL A 152 -11.29 -6.08 15.05
CA VAL A 152 -10.84 -4.83 15.66
C VAL A 152 -9.96 -4.10 14.64
N CYS A 153 -10.56 -3.27 13.84
CA CYS A 153 -9.90 -2.52 12.77
C CYS A 153 -10.42 -1.08 12.70
N GLY A 154 -9.67 -0.22 12.02
CA GLY A 154 -9.97 1.20 11.87
C GLY A 154 -8.83 2.09 12.34
N PRO A 155 -9.06 3.42 12.37
CA PRO A 155 -8.06 4.39 12.77
C PRO A 155 -7.95 4.48 14.30
N PHE A 156 -6.72 4.70 14.79
CA PHE A 156 -6.42 5.02 16.17
C PHE A 156 -5.09 5.75 16.28
N ILE A 157 -4.81 6.35 17.45
CA ILE A 157 -3.49 6.92 17.77
C ILE A 157 -2.70 5.88 18.54
N TRP A 158 -1.54 5.49 17.99
CA TRP A 158 -0.62 4.58 18.67
C TRP A 158 0.49 5.37 19.38
N GLU A 159 0.67 5.10 20.66
CA GLU A 159 1.66 5.77 21.50
C GLU A 159 2.84 4.85 21.82
N GLY A 160 4.04 5.32 21.56
CA GLY A 160 5.31 4.67 21.87
C GLY A 160 5.67 4.72 23.37
N PHE A 161 6.77 4.06 23.75
CA PHE A 161 7.26 4.09 25.13
C PHE A 161 7.80 5.46 25.56
N ASP A 162 8.23 6.26 24.60
CA ASP A 162 8.78 7.61 24.83
C ASP A 162 7.72 8.73 24.71
N GLY A 163 6.43 8.36 24.59
CA GLY A 163 5.33 9.31 24.40
C GLY A 163 5.14 9.78 22.95
N SER A 164 5.97 9.33 22.00
CA SER A 164 5.74 9.61 20.58
C SER A 164 4.40 9.04 20.12
N LYS A 165 3.68 9.79 19.28
CA LYS A 165 2.36 9.40 18.76
C LYS A 165 2.36 9.37 17.25
N ILE A 166 1.71 8.35 16.68
CA ILE A 166 1.55 8.16 15.24
C ILE A 166 0.10 7.81 14.92
N ASN A 167 -0.45 8.40 13.86
CA ASN A 167 -1.77 8.00 13.37
C ASN A 167 -1.67 6.61 12.78
N THR A 168 -2.55 5.73 13.18
CA THR A 168 -2.47 4.33 12.77
C THR A 168 -3.79 3.88 12.18
N LEU A 169 -3.71 3.12 11.08
CA LEU A 169 -4.83 2.45 10.47
C LEU A 169 -4.61 0.95 10.48
N LYS A 170 -5.41 0.24 11.25
CA LYS A 170 -5.48 -1.21 11.15
C LYS A 170 -6.50 -1.58 10.07
N LEU A 171 -6.01 -2.24 9.01
CA LEU A 171 -6.85 -2.74 7.94
C LEU A 171 -7.59 -4.02 8.38
N TYR A 172 -8.76 -4.23 7.82
CA TYR A 172 -9.58 -5.42 8.09
C TYR A 172 -9.27 -6.54 7.10
N GLU A 173 -9.23 -6.18 5.82
CA GLU A 173 -9.07 -7.13 4.74
C GLU A 173 -7.59 -7.36 4.39
N TRP A 174 -7.35 -8.51 3.75
CA TRP A 174 -6.02 -8.88 3.28
C TRP A 174 -5.54 -7.93 2.17
N TYR A 175 -4.23 -7.73 2.04
CA TYR A 175 -3.65 -6.78 1.07
C TYR A 175 -3.86 -7.17 -0.40
N ASN A 176 -4.16 -8.45 -0.69
CA ASN A 176 -4.40 -8.95 -2.04
C ASN A 176 -5.76 -9.63 -2.18
N THR A 177 -6.21 -9.82 -3.43
CA THR A 177 -7.41 -10.60 -3.78
C THR A 177 -7.05 -11.68 -4.80
N PRO A 178 -7.69 -12.85 -4.77
CA PRO A 178 -7.69 -13.75 -5.91
C PRO A 178 -8.32 -13.04 -7.13
N LYS A 179 -7.85 -13.37 -8.33
CA LYS A 179 -8.37 -12.79 -9.57
C LYS A 179 -9.87 -13.03 -9.72
N GLY A 180 -10.63 -11.96 -9.94
CA GLY A 180 -12.10 -11.97 -10.06
C GLY A 180 -12.86 -11.96 -8.74
N GLU A 181 -12.19 -11.74 -7.60
CA GLU A 181 -12.80 -11.75 -6.27
C GLU A 181 -12.87 -10.35 -5.62
N ALA A 182 -12.41 -9.30 -6.30
CA ALA A 182 -12.34 -7.97 -5.73
C ALA A 182 -13.73 -7.41 -5.37
N VAL A 183 -14.74 -7.59 -6.21
CA VAL A 183 -16.12 -7.16 -5.93
C VAL A 183 -16.70 -7.91 -4.72
N LYS A 184 -16.52 -9.22 -4.66
CA LYS A 184 -16.97 -10.01 -3.50
C LYS A 184 -16.33 -9.53 -2.19
N ARG A 185 -15.07 -9.10 -2.24
CA ARG A 185 -14.41 -8.50 -1.08
C ARG A 185 -15.08 -7.21 -0.66
N ILE A 186 -15.40 -6.32 -1.60
CA ILE A 186 -16.10 -5.07 -1.34
C ILE A 186 -17.45 -5.35 -0.68
N GLU A 187 -18.24 -6.28 -1.24
CA GLU A 187 -19.53 -6.67 -0.71
C GLU A 187 -19.44 -7.25 0.71
N SER A 188 -18.46 -8.14 0.95
CA SER A 188 -18.20 -8.71 2.28
C SER A 188 -17.84 -7.63 3.30
N TYR A 189 -16.96 -6.71 2.92
CA TYR A 189 -16.55 -5.60 3.78
C TYR A 189 -17.74 -4.71 4.17
N VAL A 190 -18.55 -4.31 3.20
CA VAL A 190 -19.75 -3.48 3.43
C VAL A 190 -20.75 -4.21 4.33
N LYS A 191 -20.94 -5.51 4.14
CA LYS A 191 -21.80 -6.33 4.99
C LYS A 191 -21.31 -6.40 6.43
N ASP A 192 -19.99 -6.49 6.64
CA ASP A 192 -19.39 -6.54 7.98
C ASP A 192 -19.39 -5.18 8.69
N PHE A 193 -19.40 -4.07 7.93
CA PHE A 193 -19.37 -2.70 8.46
C PHE A 193 -20.42 -1.77 7.82
N PRO A 194 -21.72 -2.09 7.98
CA PRO A 194 -22.80 -1.37 7.26
C PRO A 194 -22.93 0.10 7.65
N ASP A 195 -22.51 0.47 8.85
CA ASP A 195 -22.67 1.83 9.39
C ASP A 195 -21.45 2.74 9.16
N ARG A 196 -20.38 2.22 8.55
CA ARG A 196 -19.18 3.03 8.30
C ARG A 196 -19.41 4.00 7.13
N GLU A 197 -19.13 5.29 7.39
CA GLU A 197 -19.20 6.34 6.38
C GLU A 197 -17.98 6.33 5.43
N VAL A 198 -16.82 5.91 5.94
CA VAL A 198 -15.57 5.81 5.19
C VAL A 198 -14.99 4.40 5.33
N ASN A 199 -14.77 3.78 4.21
CA ASN A 199 -14.31 2.40 4.10
C ASN A 199 -12.99 2.35 3.30
N CYS A 200 -12.15 1.36 3.59
CA CYS A 200 -10.89 1.12 2.88
C CYS A 200 -10.81 -0.36 2.50
N VAL A 201 -10.74 -0.63 1.22
CA VAL A 201 -10.62 -2.00 0.68
C VAL A 201 -9.38 -2.09 -0.18
N THR A 202 -8.47 -2.98 0.19
CA THR A 202 -7.28 -3.32 -0.60
C THR A 202 -7.63 -4.38 -1.63
N TRP A 203 -7.05 -4.26 -2.82
CA TRP A 203 -7.21 -5.23 -3.90
C TRP A 203 -5.98 -5.29 -4.79
N GLY A 204 -5.91 -6.27 -5.65
CA GLY A 204 -4.81 -6.58 -6.54
C GLY A 204 -4.26 -7.97 -6.28
N ILE A 205 -3.72 -8.61 -7.29
CA ILE A 205 -3.06 -9.90 -7.17
C ILE A 205 -1.68 -9.66 -6.55
N GLY A 206 -1.33 -10.35 -5.49
CA GLY A 206 -0.07 -10.14 -4.77
C GLY A 206 0.72 -11.42 -4.56
N ASN A 207 1.73 -11.35 -3.72
CA ASN A 207 2.63 -12.41 -3.28
C ASN A 207 3.67 -12.87 -4.29
N HIS A 208 3.27 -13.30 -5.46
CA HIS A 208 4.12 -13.94 -6.47
C HIS A 208 4.13 -13.16 -7.78
N GLY A 209 4.00 -11.85 -7.70
CA GLY A 209 3.73 -11.03 -8.86
C GLY A 209 2.23 -10.80 -9.05
N GLY A 210 1.87 -10.08 -10.04
CA GLY A 210 0.48 -9.75 -10.34
C GLY A 210 0.22 -8.24 -10.32
N GLY A 211 -0.39 -7.71 -9.27
CA GLY A 211 -0.85 -6.32 -9.23
C GLY A 211 -2.26 -6.17 -9.79
N PRO A 212 -2.59 -5.13 -10.53
CA PRO A 212 -3.94 -4.97 -11.05
C PRO A 212 -4.29 -6.06 -12.07
N SER A 213 -5.52 -6.56 -12.03
CA SER A 213 -6.07 -7.39 -13.07
C SER A 213 -7.17 -6.64 -13.82
N GLU A 214 -7.21 -6.79 -15.14
CA GLU A 214 -8.22 -6.12 -15.97
C GLU A 214 -9.62 -6.58 -15.61
N LYS A 215 -9.78 -7.88 -15.33
CA LYS A 215 -11.06 -8.43 -14.88
C LYS A 215 -11.55 -7.73 -13.62
N ASP A 216 -10.72 -7.66 -12.57
CA ASP A 216 -11.14 -7.05 -11.30
C ASP A 216 -11.43 -5.56 -11.46
N PHE A 217 -10.64 -4.84 -12.26
CA PHE A 217 -10.85 -3.43 -12.51
C PHE A 217 -12.19 -3.18 -13.23
N LEU A 218 -12.50 -3.97 -14.25
CA LEU A 218 -13.76 -3.86 -14.99
C LEU A 218 -14.95 -4.26 -14.13
N ASP A 219 -14.84 -5.37 -13.38
CA ASP A 219 -15.89 -5.82 -12.45
C ASP A 219 -16.17 -4.75 -11.37
N ILE A 220 -15.13 -4.11 -10.80
CA ILE A 220 -15.26 -3.01 -9.84
C ILE A 220 -15.94 -1.80 -10.49
N THR A 221 -15.55 -1.45 -11.71
CA THR A 221 -16.12 -0.31 -12.43
C THR A 221 -17.61 -0.52 -12.68
N GLU A 222 -17.99 -1.69 -13.21
CA GLU A 222 -19.40 -2.05 -13.42
C GLU A 222 -20.21 -2.06 -12.12
N PHE A 223 -19.62 -2.60 -11.05
CA PHE A 223 -20.25 -2.60 -9.73
C PHE A 223 -20.45 -1.18 -9.20
N ALA A 224 -19.46 -0.31 -9.35
CA ALA A 224 -19.50 1.08 -8.91
C ALA A 224 -20.57 1.89 -9.68
N ASP A 225 -20.67 1.71 -10.99
CA ASP A 225 -21.66 2.40 -11.84
C ASP A 225 -23.11 2.02 -11.48
N ASN A 226 -23.32 0.81 -10.99
CA ASN A 226 -24.62 0.30 -10.58
C ASN A 226 -24.96 0.57 -9.08
N CYS A 227 -23.98 1.01 -8.28
CA CYS A 227 -24.15 1.24 -6.85
C CYS A 227 -24.52 2.69 -6.56
N LYS A 228 -25.67 2.91 -5.89
CA LYS A 228 -26.17 4.25 -5.53
C LYS A 228 -25.83 4.68 -4.11
N ASP A 229 -25.40 3.74 -3.27
CA ASP A 229 -25.22 3.98 -1.84
C ASP A 229 -23.77 4.41 -1.52
N PHE A 230 -22.82 4.12 -2.39
CA PHE A 230 -21.40 4.35 -2.19
C PHE A 230 -20.76 5.12 -3.34
N GLU A 231 -19.83 6.01 -2.99
CA GLU A 231 -18.86 6.62 -3.89
C GLU A 231 -17.56 5.79 -3.84
N PHE A 232 -17.10 5.28 -5.00
CA PHE A 232 -15.88 4.49 -5.13
C PHE A 232 -14.74 5.39 -5.60
N ILE A 233 -13.61 5.35 -4.88
CA ILE A 233 -12.47 6.23 -5.14
C ILE A 233 -11.18 5.38 -5.12
N HIS A 234 -10.50 5.30 -6.25
CA HIS A 234 -9.12 4.78 -6.25
C HIS A 234 -8.20 5.78 -5.56
N ALA A 235 -7.50 5.35 -4.52
CA ALA A 235 -6.76 6.24 -3.66
C ALA A 235 -5.50 5.61 -3.07
N ASP A 236 -4.72 6.44 -2.38
CA ASP A 236 -3.64 6.01 -1.51
C ASP A 236 -4.06 5.99 -0.02
N LEU A 237 -3.26 5.32 0.80
CA LEU A 237 -3.52 5.19 2.24
C LEU A 237 -3.47 6.54 2.98
N ILE A 238 -2.70 7.51 2.50
CA ILE A 238 -2.58 8.84 3.12
C ILE A 238 -3.93 9.56 3.00
N HIS A 239 -4.51 9.52 1.80
CA HIS A 239 -5.82 10.14 1.54
C HIS A 239 -6.90 9.55 2.44
N ILE A 240 -6.88 8.24 2.65
CA ILE A 240 -7.82 7.52 3.51
C ILE A 240 -7.64 7.94 4.97
N LEU A 241 -6.41 7.92 5.47
CA LEU A 241 -6.11 8.32 6.85
C LEU A 241 -6.54 9.75 7.13
N MET A 242 -6.27 10.69 6.21
CA MET A 242 -6.71 12.08 6.35
C MET A 242 -8.24 12.24 6.39
N ASN A 243 -8.98 11.42 5.65
CA ASN A 243 -10.43 11.42 5.70
C ASN A 243 -10.96 10.80 7.01
N LEU A 244 -10.36 9.71 7.48
CA LEU A 244 -10.76 9.05 8.72
C LEU A 244 -10.45 9.88 9.98
N ILE A 245 -9.30 10.60 9.99
CA ILE A 245 -8.94 11.48 11.12
C ILE A 245 -9.88 12.69 11.23
N LYS A 246 -10.40 13.20 10.12
CA LYS A 246 -11.35 14.33 10.13
C LYS A 246 -12.73 13.95 10.65
N LEU A 247 -13.05 12.66 10.74
CA LEU A 247 -14.34 12.16 11.22
C LEU A 247 -14.35 11.84 12.72
N ASN A 248 -13.18 11.82 13.37
CA ASN A 248 -12.98 11.63 14.81
C ASN A 248 -12.52 12.94 15.46
#